data_05a1b3544c9a53e39fd8dbb95d8516f2
#
_entry.id   05a1b3544c9a53e39fd8dbb95d8516f2
#
_cell.length_a   1.000
_cell.length_b   1.000
_cell.length_c   1.000
_cell.angle_alpha   90.00
_cell.angle_beta   90.00
_cell.angle_gamma   90.00
#
_symmetry.space_group_name_H-M   'P 1'
#
loop_
_entity.id
_entity.type
_entity.pdbx_description
1 polymer ?
#
loop_
_entity_poly.entity_id
_entity_poly.type
_entity_poly.pdbx_seq_one_letter_code
_entity_poly.pdbx_strand_id
1 'polypeptide(L)'
;FRAPHAKVRVTYDRELVRLICQEADRADVPAGTMGEEDRQLDHGTMIPLWFLNQYDRNYQVVRIGLSGLPFSAHYRLGQCIQRAAERSEKRIAVIASGDLSHRLTKDGPYGFQEEGPAYDRRIMDVMGSGAFGGLFDFSEEFCEKAAECGHRSFGIMAGALDSLAVKAERLSHEGPFGVGYGICTYEADGPAPGRDFLRQQEEKEREALEERKRKEDPYVRLARQTIEAWVHGCAGRTGKRIAVPEGLPEEMLARRAGVFVSLKEDGRLRGCIGTISPVRGSIAEEIMENAVSAACRDPRFHPVEPEELDRLVYSVDVLGKPEEISSKEELDVKRYGVIVSRGARRGLLLPNLEGVDTVEEQIDIARQKAGIPCLLYTSPSPRDCS
;
A
#
# COMPACT_ATOMS: atom_id res chain seq x y z
N PHE A 1 14.28 -23.14 -18.46
CA PHE A 1 15.69 -23.52 -18.38
C PHE A 1 16.03 -24.52 -19.47
N ARG A 2 17.14 -24.30 -20.19
CA ARG A 2 17.62 -25.22 -21.23
C ARG A 2 18.47 -26.37 -20.63
N ALA A 3 18.00 -26.95 -19.52
CA ALA A 3 18.69 -28.03 -18.79
C ALA A 3 17.72 -29.21 -18.51
N PRO A 4 17.26 -29.90 -19.54
CA PRO A 4 16.24 -30.97 -19.41
C PRO A 4 16.70 -32.16 -18.56
N HIS A 5 17.99 -32.28 -18.31
CA HIS A 5 18.58 -33.33 -17.48
C HIS A 5 18.65 -32.99 -15.99
N ALA A 6 18.47 -31.72 -15.63
CA ALA A 6 18.44 -31.28 -14.25
C ALA A 6 17.08 -31.60 -13.63
N LYS A 7 17.04 -32.54 -12.69
CA LYS A 7 15.83 -32.92 -11.97
C LYS A 7 16.05 -32.86 -10.48
N VAL A 8 15.16 -32.20 -9.79
CA VAL A 8 15.09 -32.16 -8.32
C VAL A 8 13.79 -32.88 -7.93
N ARG A 9 13.92 -33.87 -7.05
CA ARG A 9 12.77 -34.55 -6.45
C ARG A 9 12.72 -34.21 -4.98
N VAL A 10 11.55 -33.88 -4.49
CA VAL A 10 11.32 -33.50 -3.07
C VAL A 10 10.17 -34.31 -2.49
N THR A 11 10.22 -34.51 -1.19
CA THR A 11 9.11 -35.00 -0.38
C THR A 11 8.63 -33.85 0.49
N TYR A 12 7.33 -33.56 0.47
CA TYR A 12 6.76 -32.49 1.27
C TYR A 12 6.53 -32.93 2.72
N ASP A 13 6.86 -32.06 3.66
CA ASP A 13 6.55 -32.22 5.09
C ASP A 13 5.12 -31.73 5.38
N ARG A 14 4.16 -32.64 5.23
CA ARG A 14 2.73 -32.33 5.45
C ARG A 14 2.40 -32.00 6.90
N GLU A 15 3.15 -32.54 7.86
CA GLU A 15 2.97 -32.25 9.27
C GLU A 15 3.36 -30.80 9.58
N LEU A 16 4.52 -30.37 9.10
CA LEU A 16 4.98 -28.99 9.28
C LEU A 16 4.05 -28.02 8.56
N VAL A 17 3.58 -28.33 7.34
CA VAL A 17 2.56 -27.51 6.65
C VAL A 17 1.32 -27.34 7.52
N ARG A 18 0.79 -28.41 8.10
CA ARG A 18 -0.37 -28.36 8.99
C ARG A 18 -0.12 -27.48 10.23
N LEU A 19 1.06 -27.57 10.83
CA LEU A 19 1.43 -26.73 11.98
C LEU A 19 1.49 -25.25 11.58
N ILE A 20 2.10 -24.92 10.43
CA ILE A 20 2.18 -23.55 9.93
C ILE A 20 0.77 -22.99 9.69
N CYS A 21 -0.11 -23.73 9.02
CA CYS A 21 -1.50 -23.29 8.79
C CYS A 21 -2.23 -23.04 10.14
N GLN A 22 -2.06 -23.90 11.13
CA GLN A 22 -2.65 -23.70 12.45
C GLN A 22 -2.14 -22.45 13.17
N GLU A 23 -0.85 -22.14 13.05
CA GLU A 23 -0.30 -20.89 13.62
C GLU A 23 -0.75 -19.67 12.83
N ALA A 24 -0.89 -19.78 11.50
CA ALA A 24 -1.42 -18.72 10.66
C ALA A 24 -2.90 -18.42 11.00
N ASP A 25 -3.75 -19.45 11.15
CA ASP A 25 -5.15 -19.30 11.57
C ASP A 25 -5.26 -18.61 12.94
N ARG A 26 -4.40 -18.97 13.91
CA ARG A 26 -4.37 -18.34 15.25
C ARG A 26 -3.96 -16.87 15.21
N ALA A 27 -3.13 -16.51 14.26
CA ALA A 27 -2.60 -15.15 14.08
C ALA A 27 -3.41 -14.31 13.09
N ASP A 28 -4.53 -14.85 12.58
CA ASP A 28 -5.34 -14.21 11.52
C ASP A 28 -4.51 -13.85 10.27
N VAL A 29 -3.56 -14.72 9.92
CA VAL A 29 -2.75 -14.59 8.71
C VAL A 29 -3.37 -15.46 7.61
N PRO A 30 -3.81 -14.89 6.48
CA PRO A 30 -4.41 -15.66 5.40
C PRO A 30 -3.35 -16.51 4.68
N ALA A 31 -3.13 -17.71 5.17
CA ALA A 31 -2.23 -18.70 4.59
C ALA A 31 -2.96 -20.05 4.45
N GLY A 32 -2.79 -20.70 3.30
CA GLY A 32 -3.48 -21.95 3.01
C GLY A 32 -2.71 -22.81 2.00
N THR A 33 -3.28 -23.95 1.66
CA THR A 33 -2.66 -24.98 0.82
C THR A 33 -3.18 -24.97 -0.63
N MET A 34 -3.73 -23.87 -1.12
CA MET A 34 -4.25 -23.76 -2.49
C MET A 34 -3.20 -24.08 -3.59
N GLY A 35 -1.90 -23.90 -3.27
CA GLY A 35 -0.80 -24.24 -4.19
C GLY A 35 -0.45 -25.73 -4.26
N GLU A 36 -1.12 -26.62 -3.52
CA GLU A 36 -0.83 -28.07 -3.52
C GLU A 36 -1.10 -28.75 -4.88
N GLU A 37 -1.92 -28.15 -5.72
CA GLU A 37 -2.23 -28.68 -7.06
C GLU A 37 -1.05 -28.52 -8.02
N ASP A 38 -0.22 -27.50 -7.83
CA ASP A 38 0.99 -27.29 -8.63
C ASP A 38 2.16 -28.15 -8.12
N ARG A 39 2.34 -29.27 -8.78
CA ARG A 39 3.39 -30.25 -8.47
C ARG A 39 4.76 -29.90 -9.06
N GLN A 40 4.86 -28.88 -9.90
CA GLN A 40 6.12 -28.49 -10.50
C GLN A 40 6.83 -27.49 -9.58
N LEU A 41 8.12 -27.71 -9.38
CA LEU A 41 8.97 -26.75 -8.70
C LEU A 41 9.31 -25.61 -9.65
N ASP A 42 9.07 -24.39 -9.22
CA ASP A 42 9.57 -23.20 -9.90
C ASP A 42 11.11 -23.07 -9.77
N HIS A 43 11.69 -22.13 -10.48
CA HIS A 43 13.16 -21.92 -10.44
C HIS A 43 13.62 -21.42 -9.06
N GLY A 44 12.82 -20.57 -8.40
CA GLY A 44 13.13 -20.05 -7.07
C GLY A 44 13.28 -21.15 -6.02
N THR A 45 12.47 -22.21 -6.12
CA THR A 45 12.55 -23.41 -5.28
C THR A 45 13.63 -24.36 -5.77
N MET A 46 13.70 -24.59 -7.08
CA MET A 46 14.55 -25.65 -7.64
C MET A 46 16.04 -25.34 -7.55
N ILE A 47 16.44 -24.09 -7.74
CA ILE A 47 17.86 -23.70 -7.77
C ILE A 47 18.54 -23.95 -6.42
N PRO A 48 18.05 -23.43 -5.28
CA PRO A 48 18.67 -23.73 -3.98
C PRO A 48 18.72 -25.23 -3.67
N LEU A 49 17.64 -25.95 -3.98
CA LEU A 49 17.58 -27.40 -3.74
C LEU A 49 18.52 -28.20 -4.65
N TRP A 50 18.81 -27.71 -5.86
CA TRP A 50 19.82 -28.31 -6.73
C TRP A 50 21.20 -28.28 -6.08
N PHE A 51 21.58 -27.16 -5.49
CA PHE A 51 22.86 -27.05 -4.78
C PHE A 51 22.88 -27.89 -3.50
N LEU A 52 21.80 -27.83 -2.71
CA LEU A 52 21.67 -28.60 -1.47
C LEU A 52 21.81 -30.13 -1.75
N ASN A 53 21.21 -30.62 -2.83
CA ASN A 53 21.25 -32.02 -3.24
C ASN A 53 22.64 -32.55 -3.56
N GLN A 54 23.64 -31.70 -3.68
CA GLN A 54 25.04 -32.12 -3.85
C GLN A 54 25.67 -32.56 -2.53
N TYR A 55 25.08 -32.15 -1.40
CA TYR A 55 25.61 -32.38 -0.04
C TYR A 55 24.67 -33.27 0.80
N ASP A 56 23.38 -32.99 0.74
CA ASP A 56 22.37 -33.74 1.50
C ASP A 56 21.11 -33.93 0.63
N ARG A 57 20.49 -35.13 0.76
CA ARG A 57 19.22 -35.48 0.10
C ARG A 57 18.20 -36.03 1.06
N ASN A 58 18.53 -36.12 2.34
CA ASN A 58 17.66 -36.66 3.37
C ASN A 58 16.90 -35.54 4.10
N TYR A 59 16.05 -34.84 3.39
CA TYR A 59 15.23 -33.77 3.94
C TYR A 59 13.82 -33.80 3.34
N GLN A 60 12.90 -33.14 4.03
CA GLN A 60 11.57 -32.82 3.54
C GLN A 60 11.44 -31.31 3.32
N VAL A 61 10.52 -30.90 2.48
CA VAL A 61 10.37 -29.49 2.06
C VAL A 61 8.99 -28.97 2.40
N VAL A 62 8.92 -27.73 2.86
CA VAL A 62 7.72 -26.90 2.78
C VAL A 62 7.99 -25.78 1.78
N ARG A 63 7.21 -25.68 0.74
CA ARG A 63 7.29 -24.58 -0.24
C ARG A 63 6.27 -23.52 0.12
N ILE A 64 6.71 -22.28 0.21
CA ILE A 64 5.87 -21.13 0.56
C ILE A 64 5.88 -20.18 -0.62
N GLY A 65 4.70 -19.93 -1.19
CA GLY A 65 4.48 -18.92 -2.23
C GLY A 65 4.30 -17.53 -1.63
N LEU A 66 4.57 -16.53 -2.45
CA LEU A 66 4.32 -15.13 -2.11
C LEU A 66 2.91 -14.71 -2.55
N SER A 67 2.39 -13.67 -1.94
CA SER A 67 1.08 -13.11 -2.25
C SER A 67 1.16 -11.59 -2.48
N GLY A 68 0.06 -10.97 -2.89
CA GLY A 68 -0.10 -9.52 -2.99
C GLY A 68 -0.41 -8.82 -1.65
N LEU A 69 -0.36 -9.52 -0.52
CA LEU A 69 -0.58 -8.94 0.80
C LEU A 69 0.56 -7.97 1.18
N PRO A 70 0.33 -7.05 2.13
CA PRO A 70 1.36 -6.16 2.66
C PRO A 70 2.59 -6.91 3.19
N PHE A 71 3.74 -6.24 3.20
CA PHE A 71 5.00 -6.80 3.70
C PHE A 71 4.88 -7.34 5.13
N SER A 72 4.19 -6.62 6.02
CA SER A 72 3.94 -7.03 7.41
C SER A 72 3.22 -8.37 7.54
N ALA A 73 2.29 -8.70 6.61
CA ALA A 73 1.62 -10.00 6.59
C ALA A 73 2.59 -11.14 6.26
N HIS A 74 3.53 -10.92 5.33
CA HIS A 74 4.59 -11.89 5.03
C HIS A 74 5.54 -12.07 6.21
N TYR A 75 5.91 -10.99 6.89
CA TYR A 75 6.72 -11.06 8.10
C TYR A 75 6.01 -11.83 9.22
N ARG A 76 4.72 -11.57 9.43
CA ARG A 76 3.87 -12.28 10.41
C ARG A 76 3.73 -13.77 10.07
N LEU A 77 3.67 -14.13 8.78
CA LEU A 77 3.74 -15.54 8.35
C LEU A 77 5.08 -16.18 8.78
N GLY A 78 6.19 -15.44 8.70
CA GLY A 78 7.48 -15.88 9.22
C GLY A 78 7.43 -16.22 10.73
N GLN A 79 6.80 -15.37 11.54
CA GLN A 79 6.58 -15.67 12.97
C GLN A 79 5.71 -16.91 13.20
N CYS A 80 4.72 -17.16 12.31
CA CYS A 80 3.94 -18.40 12.36
C CYS A 80 4.80 -19.63 12.05
N ILE A 81 5.74 -19.51 11.10
CA ILE A 81 6.71 -20.56 10.79
C ILE A 81 7.62 -20.83 11.99
N GLN A 82 8.11 -19.79 12.67
CA GLN A 82 8.92 -19.93 13.90
C GLN A 82 8.17 -20.73 14.97
N ARG A 83 6.93 -20.34 15.29
CA ARG A 83 6.10 -21.06 16.29
C ARG A 83 5.80 -22.50 15.88
N ALA A 84 5.57 -22.74 14.58
CA ALA A 84 5.40 -24.10 14.08
C ALA A 84 6.69 -24.92 14.19
N ALA A 85 7.84 -24.31 13.95
CA ALA A 85 9.16 -24.93 14.11
C ALA A 85 9.43 -25.31 15.57
N GLU A 86 9.14 -24.43 16.52
CA GLU A 86 9.27 -24.69 17.96
C GLU A 86 8.38 -25.85 18.44
N ARG A 87 7.21 -26.03 17.84
CA ARG A 87 6.30 -27.15 18.12
C ARG A 87 6.70 -28.45 17.44
N SER A 88 7.57 -28.35 16.45
CA SER A 88 8.11 -29.49 15.70
C SER A 88 9.43 -29.92 16.36
N GLU A 89 9.64 -31.18 16.58
CA GLU A 89 10.92 -31.71 17.08
C GLU A 89 12.00 -31.80 15.99
N LYS A 90 11.76 -31.21 14.80
CA LYS A 90 12.63 -31.28 13.64
C LYS A 90 13.63 -30.12 13.61
N ARG A 91 14.80 -30.37 13.06
CA ARG A 91 15.72 -29.30 12.68
C ARG A 91 15.21 -28.67 11.38
N ILE A 92 15.00 -27.38 11.37
CA ILE A 92 14.41 -26.65 10.26
C ILE A 92 15.41 -25.58 9.79
N ALA A 93 15.64 -25.53 8.49
CA ALA A 93 16.34 -24.44 7.83
C ALA A 93 15.37 -23.67 6.93
N VAL A 94 15.39 -22.36 6.97
CA VAL A 94 14.57 -21.48 6.12
C VAL A 94 15.48 -20.94 5.01
N ILE A 95 15.05 -21.11 3.77
CA ILE A 95 15.73 -20.57 2.59
C ILE A 95 14.81 -19.53 1.97
N ALA A 96 15.21 -18.25 2.04
CA ALA A 96 14.54 -17.16 1.34
C ALA A 96 15.19 -17.01 -0.05
N SER A 97 14.43 -17.32 -1.09
CA SER A 97 14.87 -17.24 -2.47
C SER A 97 14.24 -16.04 -3.17
N GLY A 98 15.04 -15.28 -3.89
CA GLY A 98 14.61 -14.14 -4.69
C GLY A 98 15.80 -13.29 -5.12
N ASP A 99 15.71 -12.71 -6.30
CA ASP A 99 16.71 -11.79 -6.78
C ASP A 99 16.59 -10.43 -6.07
N LEU A 100 17.68 -9.69 -6.02
CA LEU A 100 17.68 -8.28 -5.63
C LEU A 100 17.14 -7.44 -6.79
N SER A 101 17.65 -6.24 -7.02
CA SER A 101 17.16 -5.42 -8.13
C SER A 101 17.44 -6.06 -9.49
N HIS A 102 16.47 -5.96 -10.40
CA HIS A 102 16.63 -6.31 -11.81
C HIS A 102 17.05 -5.10 -12.68
N ARG A 103 17.31 -3.92 -12.08
CA ARG A 103 17.54 -2.67 -12.81
C ARG A 103 18.90 -2.02 -12.50
N LEU A 104 19.98 -2.82 -12.56
CA LEU A 104 21.31 -2.35 -12.20
C LEU A 104 22.07 -1.69 -13.36
N THR A 105 21.78 -2.07 -14.62
CA THR A 105 22.52 -1.59 -15.78
C THR A 105 21.60 -1.28 -16.96
N LYS A 106 22.01 -0.32 -17.82
CA LYS A 106 21.24 0.07 -19.01
C LYS A 106 21.06 -1.07 -20.01
N ASP A 107 22.05 -1.93 -20.12
CA ASP A 107 22.08 -3.08 -21.04
C ASP A 107 21.49 -4.34 -20.41
N GLY A 108 21.03 -4.26 -19.18
CA GLY A 108 20.36 -5.35 -18.47
C GLY A 108 18.94 -5.61 -18.99
N PRO A 109 18.35 -6.77 -18.66
CA PRO A 109 17.05 -7.21 -19.22
C PRO A 109 15.88 -6.29 -18.86
N TYR A 110 15.99 -5.49 -17.81
CA TYR A 110 14.95 -4.57 -17.32
C TYR A 110 15.36 -3.09 -17.35
N GLY A 111 16.53 -2.80 -17.95
CA GLY A 111 17.09 -1.46 -18.01
C GLY A 111 17.66 -0.99 -16.66
N PHE A 112 17.90 0.33 -16.57
CA PHE A 112 18.48 0.97 -15.38
C PHE A 112 17.47 1.88 -14.71
N GLN A 113 17.41 1.83 -13.37
CA GLN A 113 16.75 2.81 -12.52
C GLN A 113 17.67 3.14 -11.35
N GLU A 114 17.65 4.37 -10.85
CA GLU A 114 18.49 4.80 -9.73
C GLU A 114 18.16 4.02 -8.44
N GLU A 115 16.91 3.63 -8.29
CA GLU A 115 16.43 2.80 -7.18
C GLU A 115 17.06 1.41 -7.18
N GLY A 116 17.47 0.88 -8.33
CA GLY A 116 18.08 -0.45 -8.43
C GLY A 116 19.34 -0.60 -7.58
N PRO A 117 20.43 0.11 -7.88
CA PRO A 117 21.65 0.04 -7.06
C PRO A 117 21.44 0.55 -5.63
N ALA A 118 20.46 1.46 -5.40
CA ALA A 118 20.14 1.94 -4.07
C ALA A 118 19.47 0.83 -3.23
N TYR A 119 18.54 0.08 -3.83
CA TYR A 119 17.92 -1.08 -3.21
C TYR A 119 18.98 -2.12 -2.83
N ASP A 120 19.82 -2.52 -3.78
CA ASP A 120 20.85 -3.55 -3.56
C ASP A 120 21.77 -3.19 -2.39
N ARG A 121 22.24 -1.96 -2.30
CA ARG A 121 23.06 -1.51 -1.16
C ARG A 121 22.31 -1.62 0.15
N ARG A 122 21.11 -1.05 0.22
CA ARG A 122 20.31 -1.00 1.45
C ARG A 122 19.90 -2.39 1.93
N ILE A 123 19.43 -3.24 1.02
CA ILE A 123 19.01 -4.59 1.39
C ILE A 123 20.20 -5.42 1.89
N MET A 124 21.36 -5.32 1.25
CA MET A 124 22.56 -6.04 1.68
C MET A 124 23.13 -5.52 3.00
N ASP A 125 22.95 -4.25 3.34
CA ASP A 125 23.32 -3.71 4.65
C ASP A 125 22.38 -4.24 5.76
N VAL A 126 21.08 -4.27 5.51
CA VAL A 126 20.07 -4.82 6.45
C VAL A 126 20.29 -6.33 6.64
N MET A 127 20.38 -7.06 5.53
CA MET A 127 20.52 -8.52 5.56
C MET A 127 21.88 -8.93 6.12
N GLY A 128 22.96 -8.27 5.72
CA GLY A 128 24.31 -8.58 6.19
C GLY A 128 24.54 -8.28 7.67
N SER A 129 23.80 -7.34 8.25
CA SER A 129 23.85 -7.03 9.68
C SER A 129 22.84 -7.83 10.53
N GLY A 130 21.85 -8.44 9.90
CA GLY A 130 20.74 -9.08 10.59
C GLY A 130 19.79 -8.08 11.29
N ALA A 131 19.88 -6.79 10.97
CA ALA A 131 19.01 -5.74 11.51
C ALA A 131 17.66 -5.70 10.75
N PHE A 132 16.92 -6.79 10.80
CA PHE A 132 15.74 -7.03 9.97
C PHE A 132 14.62 -6.01 10.11
N GLY A 133 14.59 -5.22 11.18
CA GLY A 133 13.67 -4.08 11.30
C GLY A 133 13.78 -3.08 10.16
N GLY A 134 14.97 -2.93 9.57
CA GLY A 134 15.19 -2.09 8.38
C GLY A 134 14.46 -2.55 7.12
N LEU A 135 13.93 -3.77 7.09
CA LEU A 135 13.11 -4.24 5.96
C LEU A 135 11.79 -3.49 5.84
N PHE A 136 11.25 -3.00 6.94
CA PHE A 136 10.02 -2.20 6.96
C PHE A 136 10.20 -0.77 6.40
N ASP A 137 11.42 -0.29 6.25
CA ASP A 137 11.72 1.05 5.74
C ASP A 137 11.76 1.11 4.19
N PHE A 138 11.45 0.01 3.50
CA PHE A 138 11.36 -0.06 2.04
C PHE A 138 9.89 0.14 1.61
N SER A 139 9.60 1.26 0.95
CA SER A 139 8.25 1.47 0.41
C SER A 139 7.98 0.55 -0.78
N GLU A 140 6.71 0.20 -1.02
CA GLU A 140 6.32 -0.60 -2.19
C GLU A 140 6.75 0.07 -3.50
N GLU A 141 6.56 1.39 -3.63
CA GLU A 141 6.99 2.15 -4.80
C GLU A 141 8.50 2.02 -5.05
N PHE A 142 9.32 2.07 -4.00
CA PHE A 142 10.78 1.91 -4.12
C PHE A 142 11.16 0.50 -4.57
N CYS A 143 10.51 -0.53 -4.02
CA CYS A 143 10.69 -1.93 -4.42
C CYS A 143 10.25 -2.16 -5.87
N GLU A 144 9.09 -1.62 -6.29
CA GLU A 144 8.60 -1.70 -7.67
C GLU A 144 9.56 -1.03 -8.67
N LYS A 145 10.08 0.15 -8.34
CA LYS A 145 11.07 0.84 -9.18
C LYS A 145 12.39 0.08 -9.28
N ALA A 146 12.82 -0.56 -8.21
CA ALA A 146 13.97 -1.45 -8.21
C ALA A 146 13.69 -2.75 -8.98
N ALA A 147 12.43 -3.13 -9.17
CA ALA A 147 11.98 -4.37 -9.79
C ALA A 147 12.60 -5.61 -9.13
N GLU A 148 12.62 -5.64 -7.80
CA GLU A 148 13.07 -6.76 -7.02
C GLU A 148 12.02 -7.89 -6.97
N CYS A 149 12.40 -9.10 -6.60
CA CYS A 149 11.47 -10.19 -6.37
C CYS A 149 11.71 -10.97 -5.07
N GLY A 150 12.68 -10.54 -4.25
CA GLY A 150 13.08 -11.23 -3.03
C GLY A 150 12.55 -10.62 -1.73
N HIS A 151 12.13 -9.36 -1.72
CA HIS A 151 11.86 -8.61 -0.49
C HIS A 151 10.85 -9.29 0.45
N ARG A 152 9.72 -9.75 -0.11
CA ARG A 152 8.69 -10.48 0.66
C ARG A 152 9.19 -11.84 1.16
N SER A 153 10.00 -12.55 0.38
CA SER A 153 10.64 -13.79 0.79
C SER A 153 11.62 -13.57 1.95
N PHE A 154 12.43 -12.50 1.87
CA PHE A 154 13.32 -12.09 2.96
C PHE A 154 12.53 -11.71 4.21
N GLY A 155 11.37 -11.05 4.06
CA GLY A 155 10.45 -10.73 5.15
C GLY A 155 9.94 -11.97 5.88
N ILE A 156 9.55 -13.03 5.16
CA ILE A 156 9.14 -14.30 5.77
C ILE A 156 10.29 -14.92 6.58
N MET A 157 11.49 -14.97 6.00
CA MET A 157 12.65 -15.50 6.71
C MET A 157 13.01 -14.66 7.94
N ALA A 158 13.01 -13.34 7.82
CA ALA A 158 13.27 -12.44 8.93
C ALA A 158 12.24 -12.60 10.06
N GLY A 159 10.96 -12.77 9.71
CA GLY A 159 9.90 -13.08 10.67
C GLY A 159 10.09 -14.44 11.37
N ALA A 160 10.65 -15.44 10.67
CA ALA A 160 10.99 -16.72 11.29
C ALA A 160 12.18 -16.62 12.27
N LEU A 161 12.92 -15.53 12.24
CA LEU A 161 14.05 -15.22 13.14
C LEU A 161 13.72 -14.07 14.09
N ASP A 162 12.46 -13.62 14.13
CA ASP A 162 12.04 -12.53 14.99
C ASP A 162 12.20 -12.89 16.47
N SER A 163 12.55 -11.90 17.28
CA SER A 163 12.83 -12.09 18.72
C SER A 163 13.95 -13.10 19.06
N LEU A 164 14.77 -13.48 18.08
CA LEU A 164 15.95 -14.30 18.26
C LEU A 164 17.24 -13.49 18.08
N ALA A 165 18.25 -13.80 18.87
CA ALA A 165 19.61 -13.36 18.58
C ALA A 165 20.08 -14.06 17.30
N VAL A 166 20.70 -13.31 16.41
CA VAL A 166 21.12 -13.81 15.09
C VAL A 166 22.55 -13.41 14.83
N LYS A 167 23.38 -14.40 14.53
CA LYS A 167 24.69 -14.18 13.93
C LYS A 167 24.50 -14.15 12.42
N ALA A 168 24.61 -12.96 11.84
CA ALA A 168 24.49 -12.74 10.40
C ALA A 168 25.86 -12.74 9.74
N GLU A 169 25.96 -13.32 8.57
CA GLU A 169 27.17 -13.28 7.74
C GLU A 169 26.78 -12.99 6.28
N ARG A 170 27.36 -11.91 5.74
CA ARG A 170 27.27 -11.59 4.31
C ARG A 170 28.35 -12.33 3.55
N LEU A 171 27.97 -13.24 2.66
CA LEU A 171 28.89 -14.08 1.90
C LEU A 171 29.25 -13.44 0.56
N SER A 172 28.25 -12.96 -0.20
CA SER A 172 28.51 -12.32 -1.50
C SER A 172 27.45 -11.29 -1.84
N HIS A 173 27.81 -10.39 -2.76
CA HIS A 173 26.89 -9.51 -3.45
C HIS A 173 27.48 -9.22 -4.84
N GLU A 174 26.75 -9.61 -5.87
CA GLU A 174 27.18 -9.51 -7.26
C GLU A 174 26.01 -9.01 -8.13
N GLY A 175 26.32 -8.38 -9.25
CA GLY A 175 25.33 -7.84 -10.18
C GLY A 175 25.67 -8.15 -11.65
N PRO A 176 26.05 -9.41 -12.01
CA PRO A 176 26.29 -9.74 -13.39
C PRO A 176 24.98 -9.59 -14.18
N PHE A 177 25.04 -9.24 -15.43
CA PHE A 177 23.87 -9.17 -16.33
C PHE A 177 22.79 -8.15 -15.92
N GLY A 178 23.08 -7.22 -15.01
CA GLY A 178 22.13 -6.18 -14.60
C GLY A 178 21.08 -6.61 -13.57
N VAL A 179 21.26 -7.78 -12.97
CA VAL A 179 20.42 -8.32 -11.88
C VAL A 179 21.30 -8.51 -10.64
N GLY A 180 20.81 -8.06 -9.48
CA GLY A 180 21.52 -8.19 -8.20
C GLY A 180 21.29 -9.56 -7.55
N TYR A 181 22.37 -10.15 -7.06
CA TYR A 181 22.37 -11.41 -6.30
C TYR A 181 23.13 -11.20 -5.00
N GLY A 182 22.48 -11.53 -3.88
CA GLY A 182 23.07 -11.44 -2.55
C GLY A 182 22.96 -12.77 -1.83
N ILE A 183 24.00 -13.17 -1.09
CA ILE A 183 23.97 -14.36 -0.24
C ILE A 183 24.35 -13.96 1.18
N CYS A 184 23.45 -14.25 2.11
CA CYS A 184 23.67 -14.10 3.53
C CYS A 184 23.27 -15.37 4.26
N THR A 185 23.88 -15.66 5.40
CA THR A 185 23.54 -16.76 6.29
C THR A 185 23.26 -16.26 7.70
N TYR A 186 22.44 -16.99 8.43
CA TYR A 186 21.98 -16.61 9.76
C TYR A 186 21.97 -17.83 10.66
N GLU A 187 22.59 -17.69 11.82
CA GLU A 187 22.52 -18.67 12.89
C GLU A 187 21.74 -18.06 14.06
N ALA A 188 20.65 -18.69 14.46
CA ALA A 188 19.88 -18.28 15.62
C ALA A 188 20.59 -18.71 16.91
N ASP A 189 20.75 -17.77 17.86
CA ASP A 189 21.47 -17.97 19.12
C ASP A 189 20.59 -17.56 20.31
N GLY A 190 19.46 -18.26 20.46
CA GLY A 190 18.54 -18.08 21.58
C GLY A 190 17.66 -16.82 21.54
N PRO A 191 16.86 -16.60 22.59
CA PRO A 191 15.90 -15.50 22.64
C PRO A 191 16.57 -14.12 22.75
N ALA A 192 16.04 -13.14 22.02
CA ALA A 192 16.43 -11.74 22.09
C ALA A 192 15.19 -10.83 21.98
N PRO A 193 14.44 -10.59 23.07
CA PRO A 193 13.18 -9.85 23.05
C PRO A 193 13.28 -8.43 22.48
N GLY A 194 14.47 -7.81 22.50
CA GLY A 194 14.73 -6.52 21.89
C GLY A 194 14.73 -6.55 20.35
N ARG A 195 14.58 -7.71 19.74
CA ARG A 195 14.51 -7.90 18.29
C ARG A 195 13.09 -8.24 17.79
N ASP A 196 12.08 -7.94 18.55
CA ASP A 196 10.66 -8.01 18.14
C ASP A 196 10.35 -6.85 17.17
N PHE A 197 10.81 -7.00 15.94
CA PHE A 197 10.80 -5.92 14.95
C PHE A 197 9.40 -5.61 14.42
N LEU A 198 8.53 -6.61 14.30
CA LEU A 198 7.16 -6.37 13.88
C LEU A 198 6.40 -5.52 14.92
N ARG A 199 6.50 -5.87 16.19
CA ARG A 199 5.88 -5.09 17.26
C ARG A 199 6.43 -3.66 17.32
N GLN A 200 7.76 -3.49 17.17
CA GLN A 200 8.38 -2.16 17.11
C GLN A 200 7.83 -1.33 15.93
N GLN A 201 7.63 -1.96 14.77
CA GLN A 201 7.06 -1.29 13.61
C GLN A 201 5.60 -0.90 13.85
N GLU A 202 4.79 -1.80 14.40
CA GLU A 202 3.38 -1.55 14.75
C GLU A 202 3.25 -0.42 15.80
N GLU A 203 4.15 -0.38 16.78
CA GLU A 203 4.23 0.72 17.76
C GLU A 203 4.58 2.06 17.11
N LYS A 204 5.59 2.07 16.21
CA LYS A 204 6.01 3.26 15.45
C LYS A 204 4.87 3.77 14.55
N GLU A 205 4.15 2.89 13.87
CA GLU A 205 3.01 3.25 13.02
C GLU A 205 1.84 3.82 13.86
N ARG A 206 1.55 3.19 15.01
CA ARG A 206 0.53 3.70 15.95
C ARG A 206 0.90 5.09 16.49
N GLU A 207 2.15 5.30 16.92
CA GLU A 207 2.61 6.60 17.38
C GLU A 207 2.53 7.68 16.29
N ALA A 208 2.91 7.33 15.06
CA ALA A 208 2.80 8.23 13.91
C ALA A 208 1.32 8.58 13.58
N LEU A 209 0.42 7.61 13.70
CA LEU A 209 -1.02 7.81 13.53
C LEU A 209 -1.58 8.75 14.61
N GLU A 210 -1.25 8.52 15.88
CA GLU A 210 -1.70 9.36 17.00
C GLU A 210 -1.14 10.80 16.89
N GLU A 211 0.10 10.95 16.44
CA GLU A 211 0.68 12.25 16.20
C GLU A 211 -0.02 12.99 15.03
N ARG A 212 -0.36 12.25 13.97
CA ARG A 212 -1.15 12.79 12.86
C ARG A 212 -2.55 13.21 13.33
N LYS A 213 -3.25 12.37 14.12
CA LYS A 213 -4.56 12.70 14.71
C LYS A 213 -4.50 13.94 15.60
N ARG A 214 -3.42 14.13 16.35
CA ARG A 214 -3.21 15.34 17.19
C ARG A 214 -3.05 16.63 16.39
N LYS A 215 -2.40 16.53 15.22
CA LYS A 215 -2.13 17.68 14.34
C LYS A 215 -3.28 18.00 13.37
N GLU A 216 -4.32 17.19 13.34
CA GLU A 216 -5.47 17.45 12.48
C GLU A 216 -6.12 18.78 12.78
N ASP A 217 -6.43 19.53 11.74
CA ASP A 217 -7.29 20.70 11.87
C ASP A 217 -8.73 20.30 12.26
N PRO A 218 -9.54 21.21 12.77
CA PRO A 218 -10.90 20.90 13.23
C PRO A 218 -11.81 20.33 12.16
N TYR A 219 -11.61 20.68 10.88
CA TYR A 219 -12.44 20.22 9.76
C TYR A 219 -12.15 18.74 9.45
N VAL A 220 -10.87 18.40 9.34
CA VAL A 220 -10.41 17.02 9.11
C VAL A 220 -10.78 16.12 10.28
N ARG A 221 -10.57 16.59 11.51
CA ARG A 221 -10.95 15.88 12.74
C ARG A 221 -12.43 15.55 12.77
N LEU A 222 -13.29 16.50 12.40
CA LEU A 222 -14.74 16.27 12.36
C LEU A 222 -15.09 15.21 11.31
N ALA A 223 -14.52 15.26 10.13
CA ALA A 223 -14.73 14.26 9.07
C ALA A 223 -14.34 12.85 9.55
N ARG A 224 -13.13 12.70 10.11
CA ARG A 224 -12.62 11.42 10.64
C ARG A 224 -13.53 10.88 11.75
N GLN A 225 -13.81 11.66 12.78
CA GLN A 225 -14.67 11.23 13.90
C GLN A 225 -16.07 10.84 13.44
N THR A 226 -16.60 11.52 12.43
CA THR A 226 -17.90 11.17 11.84
C THR A 226 -17.85 9.83 11.15
N ILE A 227 -16.80 9.54 10.37
CA ILE A 227 -16.64 8.26 9.68
C ILE A 227 -16.40 7.14 10.68
N GLU A 228 -15.51 7.31 11.64
CA GLU A 228 -15.25 6.34 12.71
C GLU A 228 -16.56 5.99 13.47
N ALA A 229 -17.33 7.00 13.88
CA ALA A 229 -18.60 6.79 14.56
C ALA A 229 -19.64 6.06 13.68
N TRP A 230 -19.63 6.34 12.37
CA TRP A 230 -20.54 5.70 11.43
C TRP A 230 -20.14 4.24 11.19
N VAL A 231 -18.87 3.95 10.94
CA VAL A 231 -18.34 2.60 10.66
C VAL A 231 -18.48 1.70 11.89
N HIS A 232 -18.18 2.18 13.08
CA HIS A 232 -18.38 1.42 14.33
C HIS A 232 -19.87 1.22 14.73
N GLY A 233 -20.80 1.63 13.89
CA GLY A 233 -22.22 1.29 14.04
C GLY A 233 -23.02 2.19 14.96
N CYS A 234 -22.48 3.32 15.38
CA CYS A 234 -23.23 4.27 16.21
C CYS A 234 -24.35 4.99 15.44
N ALA A 235 -24.29 5.04 14.11
CA ALA A 235 -25.28 5.75 13.28
C ALA A 235 -25.98 4.89 12.22
N GLY A 236 -25.29 3.88 11.64
CA GLY A 236 -25.79 3.16 10.47
C GLY A 236 -26.91 2.17 10.73
N ARG A 237 -26.91 1.51 11.89
CA ARG A 237 -27.92 0.48 12.25
C ARG A 237 -29.15 1.03 13.00
N THR A 238 -29.05 2.20 13.59
CA THR A 238 -30.12 2.76 14.44
C THR A 238 -30.87 3.93 13.81
N GLY A 239 -30.48 4.40 12.62
CA GLY A 239 -31.03 5.58 11.97
C GLY A 239 -30.84 6.89 12.77
N LYS A 240 -30.06 6.87 13.86
CA LYS A 240 -29.75 8.07 14.63
C LYS A 240 -28.74 8.93 13.85
N ARG A 241 -29.09 10.18 13.63
CA ARG A 241 -28.14 11.19 13.15
C ARG A 241 -27.01 11.34 14.16
N ILE A 242 -25.78 11.35 13.69
CA ILE A 242 -24.62 11.77 14.49
C ILE A 242 -24.85 13.24 14.84
N ALA A 243 -24.81 13.58 16.12
CA ALA A 243 -24.93 14.97 16.56
C ALA A 243 -23.66 15.74 16.25
N VAL A 244 -23.78 17.03 15.94
CA VAL A 244 -22.63 17.93 15.79
C VAL A 244 -21.91 17.99 17.14
N PRO A 245 -20.58 17.71 17.21
CA PRO A 245 -19.83 17.76 18.45
C PRO A 245 -19.78 19.18 19.05
N GLU A 246 -19.67 19.26 20.36
CA GLU A 246 -19.41 20.52 21.04
C GLU A 246 -17.94 20.96 20.84
N GLY A 247 -17.68 22.28 20.97
CA GLY A 247 -16.32 22.83 20.94
C GLY A 247 -15.72 23.02 19.54
N LEU A 248 -16.52 22.93 18.48
CA LEU A 248 -16.10 23.29 17.13
C LEU A 248 -15.89 24.82 17.00
N PRO A 249 -15.00 25.27 16.11
CA PRO A 249 -14.85 26.70 15.77
C PRO A 249 -16.19 27.32 15.35
N GLU A 250 -16.45 28.56 15.77
CA GLU A 250 -17.67 29.30 15.46
C GLU A 250 -17.92 29.37 13.95
N GLU A 251 -16.87 29.54 13.16
CA GLU A 251 -16.95 29.56 11.70
C GLU A 251 -17.60 28.30 11.11
N MET A 252 -17.29 27.13 11.68
CA MET A 252 -17.85 25.85 11.21
C MET A 252 -19.34 25.73 11.52
N LEU A 253 -19.83 26.42 12.55
CA LEU A 253 -21.23 26.38 13.00
C LEU A 253 -22.09 27.46 12.35
N ALA A 254 -21.52 28.66 12.13
CA ALA A 254 -22.27 29.82 11.66
C ALA A 254 -22.25 29.99 10.13
N ARG A 255 -21.16 29.54 9.45
CA ARG A 255 -20.98 29.72 8.01
C ARG A 255 -21.54 28.53 7.24
N ARG A 256 -22.03 28.82 6.04
CA ARG A 256 -22.44 27.81 5.04
C ARG A 256 -21.51 27.84 3.84
N ALA A 257 -21.03 26.69 3.41
CA ALA A 257 -20.20 26.53 2.22
C ALA A 257 -20.41 25.14 1.61
N GLY A 258 -20.09 24.98 0.34
CA GLY A 258 -19.88 23.66 -0.25
C GLY A 258 -18.62 23.02 0.36
N VAL A 259 -18.62 21.71 0.52
CA VAL A 259 -17.51 20.98 1.14
C VAL A 259 -17.25 19.70 0.36
N PHE A 260 -15.99 19.36 0.16
CA PHE A 260 -15.58 18.03 -0.29
C PHE A 260 -14.84 17.32 0.83
N VAL A 261 -15.14 16.03 0.98
CA VAL A 261 -14.41 15.14 1.88
C VAL A 261 -13.79 14.04 1.05
N SER A 262 -12.48 13.90 1.13
CA SER A 262 -11.71 12.89 0.40
C SER A 262 -11.03 11.95 1.38
N LEU A 263 -11.06 10.66 1.05
CA LEU A 263 -10.41 9.58 1.76
C LEU A 263 -9.33 9.00 0.86
N LYS A 264 -8.13 8.82 1.38
CA LYS A 264 -7.04 8.12 0.70
C LYS A 264 -6.56 6.96 1.57
N GLU A 265 -6.22 5.85 0.96
CA GLU A 265 -5.54 4.73 1.58
C GLU A 265 -4.27 4.44 0.78
N ASP A 266 -3.14 4.35 1.45
CA ASP A 266 -1.81 4.15 0.84
C ASP A 266 -1.52 5.12 -0.34
N GLY A 267 -1.91 6.39 -0.15
CA GLY A 267 -1.77 7.44 -1.17
C GLY A 267 -2.80 7.42 -2.30
N ARG A 268 -3.60 6.35 -2.43
CA ARG A 268 -4.62 6.19 -3.48
C ARG A 268 -5.99 6.67 -3.01
N LEU A 269 -6.79 7.19 -3.95
CA LEU A 269 -8.16 7.61 -3.64
C LEU A 269 -8.98 6.40 -3.19
N ARG A 270 -9.65 6.51 -2.03
CA ARG A 270 -10.53 5.50 -1.44
C ARG A 270 -11.99 5.95 -1.36
N GLY A 271 -12.26 7.23 -1.41
CA GLY A 271 -13.59 7.83 -1.46
C GLY A 271 -13.49 9.35 -1.56
N CYS A 272 -14.43 9.97 -2.28
CA CYS A 272 -14.50 11.44 -2.39
C CYS A 272 -15.90 11.86 -2.79
N ILE A 273 -16.61 12.51 -1.87
CA ILE A 273 -17.92 13.10 -2.13
C ILE A 273 -17.94 14.53 -1.61
N GLY A 274 -18.66 15.39 -2.29
CA GLY A 274 -18.83 16.77 -1.87
C GLY A 274 -19.98 17.49 -2.56
N THR A 275 -20.22 18.68 -2.09
CA THR A 275 -21.24 19.61 -2.57
C THR A 275 -20.59 20.88 -3.07
N ILE A 276 -20.97 21.36 -4.26
CA ILE A 276 -20.45 22.60 -4.83
C ILE A 276 -21.07 23.82 -4.13
N SER A 277 -22.31 23.71 -3.72
CA SER A 277 -23.07 24.74 -2.98
C SER A 277 -23.59 24.17 -1.69
N PRO A 278 -23.72 24.97 -0.63
CA PRO A 278 -24.15 24.49 0.68
C PRO A 278 -25.57 23.94 0.64
N VAL A 279 -25.76 22.72 1.08
CA VAL A 279 -27.05 22.01 1.17
C VAL A 279 -27.52 21.92 2.64
N ARG A 280 -26.58 22.02 3.60
CA ARG A 280 -26.85 21.94 5.04
C ARG A 280 -26.84 23.31 5.70
N GLY A 281 -27.18 23.34 6.99
CA GLY A 281 -27.28 24.56 7.79
C GLY A 281 -25.93 25.20 8.13
N SER A 282 -24.86 24.39 8.18
CA SER A 282 -23.51 24.85 8.53
C SER A 282 -22.44 24.02 7.80
N ILE A 283 -21.18 24.52 7.82
CA ILE A 283 -20.03 23.79 7.32
C ILE A 283 -19.87 22.45 8.08
N ALA A 284 -20.07 22.45 9.40
CA ALA A 284 -19.97 21.24 10.20
C ALA A 284 -20.96 20.16 9.75
N GLU A 285 -22.21 20.51 9.54
CA GLU A 285 -23.23 19.58 9.04
C GLU A 285 -22.92 19.10 7.60
N GLU A 286 -22.35 19.98 6.75
CA GLU A 286 -21.94 19.65 5.38
C GLU A 286 -20.79 18.65 5.38
N ILE A 287 -19.78 18.84 6.25
CA ILE A 287 -18.66 17.92 6.43
C ILE A 287 -19.18 16.54 6.87
N MET A 288 -20.03 16.50 7.89
CA MET A 288 -20.53 15.24 8.45
C MET A 288 -21.32 14.41 7.43
N GLU A 289 -22.19 15.06 6.65
CA GLU A 289 -22.96 14.36 5.60
C GLU A 289 -22.04 13.87 4.46
N ASN A 290 -21.12 14.71 4.01
CA ASN A 290 -20.21 14.36 2.93
C ASN A 290 -19.17 13.32 3.37
N ALA A 291 -18.74 13.34 4.63
CA ALA A 291 -17.87 12.33 5.22
C ALA A 291 -18.51 10.94 5.19
N VAL A 292 -19.76 10.82 5.69
CA VAL A 292 -20.52 9.57 5.59
C VAL A 292 -20.72 9.16 4.14
N SER A 293 -21.02 10.11 3.25
CA SER A 293 -21.24 9.80 1.83
C SER A 293 -19.96 9.33 1.14
N ALA A 294 -18.80 9.94 1.44
CA ALA A 294 -17.51 9.52 0.92
C ALA A 294 -17.12 8.12 1.40
N ALA A 295 -17.44 7.78 2.65
CA ALA A 295 -17.13 6.47 3.23
C ALA A 295 -18.03 5.33 2.74
N CYS A 296 -19.32 5.60 2.43
CA CYS A 296 -20.27 4.51 2.19
C CYS A 296 -21.19 4.67 0.98
N ARG A 297 -21.20 5.82 0.32
CA ARG A 297 -22.10 6.11 -0.81
C ARG A 297 -21.36 6.52 -2.09
N ASP A 298 -20.04 6.47 -2.10
CA ASP A 298 -19.28 6.68 -3.32
C ASP A 298 -19.41 5.43 -4.21
N PRO A 299 -20.03 5.54 -5.39
CA PRO A 299 -20.34 4.37 -6.23
C PRO A 299 -19.12 3.69 -6.81
N ARG A 300 -17.95 4.29 -6.68
CA ARG A 300 -16.67 3.75 -7.17
C ARG A 300 -16.05 2.74 -6.21
N PHE A 301 -16.48 2.72 -4.94
CA PHE A 301 -15.84 1.96 -3.87
C PHE A 301 -16.89 1.21 -3.02
N HIS A 302 -16.48 0.12 -2.40
CA HIS A 302 -17.27 -0.50 -1.34
C HIS A 302 -17.30 0.39 -0.09
N PRO A 303 -18.31 0.27 0.78
CA PRO A 303 -18.31 0.94 2.07
C PRO A 303 -17.03 0.67 2.85
N VAL A 304 -16.53 1.68 3.56
CA VAL A 304 -15.35 1.58 4.43
C VAL A 304 -15.63 0.60 5.57
N GLU A 305 -14.68 -0.31 5.81
CA GLU A 305 -14.73 -1.30 6.88
C GLU A 305 -13.87 -0.85 8.09
N PRO A 306 -14.14 -1.38 9.30
CA PRO A 306 -13.42 -0.98 10.52
C PRO A 306 -11.89 -1.12 10.40
N GLU A 307 -11.41 -2.15 9.70
CA GLU A 307 -9.99 -2.47 9.54
C GLU A 307 -9.23 -1.47 8.65
N GLU A 308 -9.95 -0.65 7.88
CA GLU A 308 -9.39 0.38 7.02
C GLU A 308 -9.13 1.70 7.77
N LEU A 309 -9.86 1.98 8.87
CA LEU A 309 -9.91 3.29 9.52
C LEU A 309 -8.54 3.85 9.90
N ASP A 310 -7.65 3.02 10.41
CA ASP A 310 -6.32 3.44 10.85
C ASP A 310 -5.35 3.74 9.68
N ARG A 311 -5.67 3.26 8.47
CA ARG A 311 -4.89 3.51 7.24
C ARG A 311 -5.41 4.68 6.44
N LEU A 312 -6.61 5.16 6.74
CA LEU A 312 -7.21 6.27 6.01
C LEU A 312 -6.53 7.60 6.33
N VAL A 313 -6.32 8.37 5.28
CA VAL A 313 -5.93 9.78 5.34
C VAL A 313 -7.10 10.61 4.85
N TYR A 314 -7.48 11.58 5.66
CA TYR A 314 -8.66 12.42 5.42
C TYR A 314 -8.23 13.80 4.94
N SER A 315 -8.98 14.36 4.00
CA SER A 315 -8.88 15.77 3.64
C SER A 315 -10.25 16.40 3.48
N VAL A 316 -10.35 17.68 3.82
CA VAL A 316 -11.58 18.45 3.75
C VAL A 316 -11.31 19.75 3.01
N ASP A 317 -12.00 19.98 1.91
CA ASP A 317 -11.93 21.18 1.13
C ASP A 317 -13.22 22.00 1.31
N VAL A 318 -13.12 23.16 1.96
CA VAL A 318 -14.22 24.09 2.14
C VAL A 318 -14.18 25.12 1.01
N LEU A 319 -15.21 25.10 0.17
CA LEU A 319 -15.24 25.95 -1.01
C LEU A 319 -15.49 27.42 -0.67
N GLY A 320 -14.74 28.29 -1.32
CA GLY A 320 -15.01 29.71 -1.37
C GLY A 320 -16.27 30.03 -2.18
N LYS A 321 -16.64 31.31 -2.22
CA LYS A 321 -17.66 31.76 -3.17
C LYS A 321 -17.09 31.64 -4.58
N PRO A 322 -17.84 31.06 -5.53
CA PRO A 322 -17.40 31.04 -6.91
C PRO A 322 -17.35 32.46 -7.47
N GLU A 323 -16.28 32.76 -8.19
CA GLU A 323 -16.05 34.01 -8.89
C GLU A 323 -16.06 33.75 -10.39
N GLU A 324 -16.71 34.63 -11.14
CA GLU A 324 -16.67 34.57 -12.61
C GLU A 324 -15.35 35.15 -13.10
N ILE A 325 -14.69 34.45 -13.99
CA ILE A 325 -13.43 34.85 -14.61
C ILE A 325 -13.66 35.23 -16.06
N SER A 326 -12.89 36.19 -16.54
CA SER A 326 -12.94 36.68 -17.93
C SER A 326 -11.95 35.96 -18.83
N SER A 327 -10.87 35.41 -18.25
CA SER A 327 -9.79 34.75 -18.97
C SER A 327 -9.29 33.51 -18.22
N LYS A 328 -8.83 32.51 -18.99
CA LYS A 328 -8.17 31.33 -18.41
C LYS A 328 -6.84 31.66 -17.72
N GLU A 329 -6.22 32.77 -18.06
CA GLU A 329 -4.97 33.24 -17.47
C GLU A 329 -5.11 33.65 -15.99
N GLU A 330 -6.35 33.86 -15.53
CA GLU A 330 -6.68 34.12 -14.13
C GLU A 330 -6.68 32.82 -13.27
N LEU A 331 -6.60 31.65 -13.91
CA LEU A 331 -6.61 30.37 -13.22
C LEU A 331 -5.19 29.93 -12.83
N ASP A 332 -5.10 29.28 -11.68
CA ASP A 332 -3.91 28.59 -11.19
C ASP A 332 -4.34 27.21 -10.70
N VAL A 333 -3.91 26.18 -11.41
CA VAL A 333 -4.27 24.77 -11.15
C VAL A 333 -3.93 24.30 -9.72
N LYS A 334 -2.93 24.90 -9.09
CA LYS A 334 -2.53 24.56 -7.71
C LYS A 334 -3.33 25.34 -6.66
N ARG A 335 -3.87 26.47 -7.02
CA ARG A 335 -4.50 27.42 -6.07
C ARG A 335 -6.02 27.42 -6.19
N TYR A 336 -6.57 27.32 -7.41
CA TYR A 336 -7.99 27.46 -7.66
C TYR A 336 -8.61 26.21 -8.24
N GLY A 337 -9.74 25.78 -7.70
CA GLY A 337 -10.64 24.85 -8.38
C GLY A 337 -11.35 25.56 -9.53
N VAL A 338 -11.74 24.80 -10.54
CA VAL A 338 -12.48 25.32 -11.68
C VAL A 338 -13.90 24.79 -11.73
N ILE A 339 -14.88 25.66 -11.96
CA ILE A 339 -16.27 25.29 -12.24
C ILE A 339 -16.56 25.60 -13.71
N VAL A 340 -16.97 24.57 -14.46
CA VAL A 340 -17.42 24.72 -15.83
C VAL A 340 -18.92 24.51 -15.88
N SER A 341 -19.66 25.44 -16.51
CA SER A 341 -21.11 25.35 -16.62
C SER A 341 -21.61 25.62 -18.05
N ARG A 342 -22.65 24.88 -18.46
CA ARG A 342 -23.36 25.11 -19.69
C ARG A 342 -24.86 24.79 -19.52
N GLY A 343 -25.69 25.80 -19.42
CA GLY A 343 -27.10 25.63 -19.02
C GLY A 343 -27.21 24.98 -17.64
N ALA A 344 -27.95 23.89 -17.54
CA ALA A 344 -28.11 23.15 -16.30
C ALA A 344 -26.94 22.21 -15.94
N ARG A 345 -25.98 22.00 -16.88
CA ARG A 345 -24.83 21.11 -16.64
C ARG A 345 -23.72 21.88 -15.96
N ARG A 346 -23.19 21.30 -14.90
CA ARG A 346 -22.12 21.91 -14.11
C ARG A 346 -21.12 20.84 -13.65
N GLY A 347 -19.84 21.11 -13.81
CA GLY A 347 -18.75 20.25 -13.34
C GLY A 347 -17.72 21.06 -12.60
N LEU A 348 -17.14 20.46 -11.58
CA LEU A 348 -16.10 21.05 -10.75
C LEU A 348 -14.89 20.12 -10.71
N LEU A 349 -13.71 20.72 -10.74
CA LEU A 349 -12.47 20.08 -10.36
C LEU A 349 -11.77 20.93 -9.31
N LEU A 350 -11.35 20.28 -8.23
CA LEU A 350 -10.60 20.90 -7.13
C LEU A 350 -9.18 21.29 -7.57
N PRO A 351 -8.50 22.20 -6.87
CA PRO A 351 -7.11 22.53 -7.14
C PRO A 351 -6.15 21.44 -6.68
N ASN A 352 -4.91 21.53 -7.14
CA ASN A 352 -3.77 20.74 -6.66
C ASN A 352 -4.00 19.22 -6.66
N LEU A 353 -4.63 18.71 -7.71
CA LEU A 353 -4.83 17.27 -7.89
C LEU A 353 -3.63 16.65 -8.59
N GLU A 354 -3.21 15.49 -8.12
CA GLU A 354 -2.14 14.70 -8.71
C GLU A 354 -2.47 14.30 -10.15
N GLY A 355 -1.52 14.49 -11.07
CA GLY A 355 -1.74 14.23 -12.50
C GLY A 355 -2.56 15.29 -13.23
N VAL A 356 -2.77 16.47 -12.64
CA VAL A 356 -3.40 17.64 -13.27
C VAL A 356 -2.47 18.84 -13.12
N ASP A 357 -1.63 19.04 -14.11
CA ASP A 357 -0.54 20.03 -14.03
C ASP A 357 -0.81 21.32 -14.80
N THR A 358 -1.84 21.31 -15.67
CA THR A 358 -2.18 22.46 -16.51
C THR A 358 -3.64 22.91 -16.34
N VAL A 359 -3.90 24.19 -16.56
CA VAL A 359 -5.24 24.80 -16.52
C VAL A 359 -6.16 24.14 -17.57
N GLU A 360 -5.62 23.81 -18.74
CA GLU A 360 -6.34 23.16 -19.84
C GLU A 360 -6.84 21.77 -19.42
N GLU A 361 -5.98 20.95 -18.81
CA GLU A 361 -6.35 19.63 -18.27
C GLU A 361 -7.42 19.76 -17.19
N GLN A 362 -7.25 20.74 -16.27
CA GLN A 362 -8.22 20.98 -15.21
C GLN A 362 -9.61 21.34 -15.77
N ILE A 363 -9.67 22.23 -16.75
CA ILE A 363 -10.91 22.62 -17.42
C ILE A 363 -11.53 21.43 -18.18
N ASP A 364 -10.71 20.66 -18.90
CA ASP A 364 -11.19 19.53 -19.69
C ASP A 364 -11.78 18.42 -18.82
N ILE A 365 -11.15 18.09 -17.71
CA ILE A 365 -11.67 17.11 -16.73
C ILE A 365 -12.97 17.64 -16.11
N ALA A 366 -13.02 18.90 -15.68
CA ALA A 366 -14.23 19.50 -15.13
C ALA A 366 -15.39 19.47 -16.13
N ARG A 367 -15.10 19.71 -17.41
CA ARG A 367 -16.05 19.67 -18.51
C ARG A 367 -16.56 18.24 -18.77
N GLN A 368 -15.67 17.24 -18.77
CA GLN A 368 -16.04 15.84 -18.92
C GLN A 368 -16.96 15.38 -17.77
N LYS A 369 -16.65 15.76 -16.53
CA LYS A 369 -17.52 15.50 -15.36
C LYS A 369 -18.92 16.12 -15.51
N ALA A 370 -19.03 17.26 -16.16
CA ALA A 370 -20.30 17.92 -16.44
C ALA A 370 -21.07 17.30 -17.65
N GLY A 371 -20.45 16.40 -18.39
CA GLY A 371 -20.99 15.90 -19.67
C GLY A 371 -21.14 17.02 -20.71
N ILE A 372 -20.27 18.04 -20.66
CA ILE A 372 -20.23 19.14 -21.60
C ILE A 372 -19.29 18.73 -22.77
N PRO A 373 -19.79 18.59 -24.01
CA PRO A 373 -18.97 18.18 -25.14
C PRO A 373 -17.85 19.18 -25.43
N CYS A 374 -16.72 18.67 -25.95
CA CYS A 374 -15.64 19.51 -26.44
C CYS A 374 -16.14 20.33 -27.62
N LEU A 375 -16.11 21.63 -27.51
CA LEU A 375 -16.13 22.48 -28.70
C LEU A 375 -14.72 22.37 -29.31
N LEU A 376 -14.52 21.42 -30.18
CA LEU A 376 -13.44 21.50 -31.16
C LEU A 376 -13.71 22.78 -31.97
N TYR A 377 -12.90 23.79 -31.77
CA TYR A 377 -12.71 24.81 -32.78
C TYR A 377 -12.02 24.11 -33.96
N THR A 378 -12.78 23.56 -34.86
CA THR A 378 -12.32 23.37 -36.23
C THR A 378 -12.23 24.78 -36.82
N SER A 379 -11.04 25.34 -36.80
CA SER A 379 -10.72 26.43 -37.74
C SER A 379 -11.00 25.84 -39.13
N PRO A 380 -11.78 26.52 -39.99
CA PRO A 380 -11.99 26.04 -41.35
C PRO A 380 -10.63 25.92 -42.02
N SER A 381 -10.32 24.72 -42.50
CA SER A 381 -9.13 24.50 -43.30
C SER A 381 -9.20 25.40 -44.52
N PRO A 382 -8.13 26.09 -44.94
CA PRO A 382 -8.13 26.95 -46.14
C PRO A 382 -8.33 26.19 -47.46
N ARG A 383 -8.75 24.93 -47.44
CA ARG A 383 -8.90 24.07 -48.65
C ARG A 383 -10.32 23.90 -49.17
N ASP A 384 -11.31 24.50 -48.55
CA ASP A 384 -12.70 24.39 -49.04
C ASP A 384 -13.22 25.68 -49.68
N CYS A 385 -12.36 26.41 -50.38
CA CYS A 385 -12.74 27.46 -51.30
C CYS A 385 -12.23 27.11 -52.71
N SER A 386 -12.97 26.26 -53.40
CA SER A 386 -12.97 26.24 -54.88
C SER A 386 -14.30 25.67 -55.40
#